data_f4731e39d156d27699dd9993b2ba23eb
#
_entry.id   f4731e39d156d27699dd9993b2ba23eb
#
_cell.length_a   1.000
_cell.length_b   1.000
_cell.length_c   1.000
_cell.angle_alpha   90.00
_cell.angle_beta   90.00
_cell.angle_gamma   90.00
#
_symmetry.space_group_name_H-M   'P 1'
#
loop_
_entity.id
_entity.type
_entity.pdbx_description
1 polymer ?
#
loop_
_entity_poly.entity_id
_entity_poly.type
_entity_poly.pdbx_seq_one_letter_code
_entity_poly.pdbx_strand_id
1 'polypeptide(L)'
;MSNNHPRFKHYPQHGDYYRMYPAYRPFVYWINEPSYRSAYVNTDDLGIRWTILPGGSLVDVPALKSHFEQCDIIIGGSTVFGVDASADDKTISSYLSSDDVPCINLGNRGATSYQELLLFMFMQPQFPKIRNIHILSGVNDCSLAAMEGSLIYDGYGGIFGQDQYMTYPYMSNLSVCYDDQSYNRWRMYNAIERRYRDNGFFRSIIRAFLGRAYGNEPLRNLATDKRMSFERKLEQNLKNLSNQFSSWKALAESHGASLRYFLQPCVNWNKKAASIVEAECYGADLKVYPSMADYANPAFHASYSKSVKVHCENAGIPFHDTNAAIDTLGADVDIFTDVCHLTDHGNRLVADFISQKSNA
;
A
#
# COMPACT_ATOMS: atom_id res chain seq x y z
N MET A 1 -2.35 -16.00 -4.48
CA MET A 1 -3.35 -16.07 -5.57
C MET A 1 -2.94 -17.20 -6.49
N SER A 2 -3.89 -17.92 -7.09
CA SER A 2 -3.56 -18.93 -8.11
C SER A 2 -3.23 -18.23 -9.44
N ASN A 3 -2.39 -18.84 -10.29
CA ASN A 3 -2.11 -18.32 -11.65
C ASN A 3 -3.36 -18.17 -12.55
N ASN A 4 -4.52 -18.59 -12.06
CA ASN A 4 -5.81 -18.49 -12.76
C ASN A 4 -6.61 -17.23 -12.39
N HIS A 5 -6.06 -16.33 -11.59
CA HIS A 5 -6.75 -15.07 -11.27
C HIS A 5 -6.82 -14.19 -12.53
N PRO A 6 -7.98 -13.59 -12.87
CA PRO A 6 -8.17 -12.78 -14.08
C PRO A 6 -7.13 -11.66 -14.25
N ARG A 7 -6.67 -11.09 -13.14
CA ARG A 7 -5.66 -10.05 -13.13
C ARG A 7 -4.36 -10.44 -13.83
N PHE A 8 -3.90 -11.69 -13.70
CA PHE A 8 -2.71 -12.15 -14.45
C PHE A 8 -2.94 -12.24 -15.96
N LYS A 9 -4.20 -12.45 -16.38
CA LYS A 9 -4.60 -12.50 -17.80
C LYS A 9 -4.68 -11.11 -18.42
N HIS A 10 -5.31 -10.16 -17.70
CA HIS A 10 -5.55 -8.81 -18.22
C HIS A 10 -4.36 -7.88 -18.02
N TYR A 11 -3.59 -8.10 -16.95
CA TYR A 11 -2.44 -7.28 -16.55
C TYR A 11 -1.20 -8.16 -16.34
N PRO A 12 -0.51 -8.56 -17.42
CA PRO A 12 0.62 -9.52 -17.33
C PRO A 12 1.77 -9.01 -16.45
N GLN A 13 1.95 -7.69 -16.34
CA GLN A 13 2.92 -7.07 -15.43
C GLN A 13 2.64 -7.40 -13.95
N HIS A 14 1.40 -7.76 -13.57
CA HIS A 14 1.07 -8.13 -12.20
C HIS A 14 1.97 -9.24 -11.64
N GLY A 15 2.45 -10.14 -12.51
CA GLY A 15 3.38 -11.19 -12.13
C GLY A 15 4.68 -10.67 -11.49
N ASP A 16 5.20 -9.53 -11.93
CA ASP A 16 6.42 -8.93 -11.37
C ASP A 16 6.16 -8.33 -9.99
N TYR A 17 5.06 -7.61 -9.83
CA TYR A 17 4.65 -7.10 -8.53
C TYR A 17 4.40 -8.21 -7.51
N TYR A 18 3.88 -9.35 -7.96
CA TYR A 18 3.66 -10.52 -7.12
C TYR A 18 4.98 -11.21 -6.71
N ARG A 19 6.01 -11.16 -7.56
CA ARG A 19 7.33 -11.73 -7.28
C ARG A 19 8.20 -10.87 -6.37
N MET A 20 7.97 -9.56 -6.35
CA MET A 20 8.70 -8.62 -5.50
C MET A 20 8.47 -8.93 -4.02
N TYR A 21 9.54 -9.13 -3.26
CA TYR A 21 9.49 -9.38 -1.82
C TYR A 21 9.56 -8.09 -1.03
N PRO A 22 8.76 -7.94 0.04
CA PRO A 22 8.99 -6.88 0.99
C PRO A 22 10.26 -7.18 1.80
N ALA A 23 11.03 -6.14 2.08
CA ALA A 23 12.18 -6.18 2.98
C ALA A 23 11.78 -5.66 4.36
N TYR A 24 12.16 -6.39 5.43
CA TYR A 24 11.92 -5.92 6.79
C TYR A 24 12.75 -4.66 7.08
N ARG A 25 12.10 -3.68 7.72
CA ARG A 25 12.75 -2.49 8.27
C ARG A 25 12.22 -2.22 9.69
N PRO A 26 13.09 -1.99 10.67
CA PRO A 26 12.68 -1.60 12.01
C PRO A 26 11.74 -0.39 11.96
N PHE A 27 10.72 -0.39 12.81
CA PHE A 27 9.71 0.65 13.00
C PHE A 27 8.69 0.79 11.85
N VAL A 28 9.12 0.72 10.57
CA VAL A 28 8.21 0.76 9.41
C VAL A 28 7.62 -0.62 9.12
N TYR A 29 8.23 -1.68 9.65
CA TYR A 29 7.91 -3.08 9.46
C TYR A 29 8.44 -3.69 8.18
N TRP A 30 8.04 -3.17 7.04
CA TRP A 30 8.62 -3.53 5.75
C TRP A 30 8.62 -2.33 4.81
N ILE A 31 9.48 -2.42 3.82
CA ILE A 31 9.48 -1.60 2.62
C ILE A 31 9.41 -2.50 1.40
N ASN A 32 9.19 -1.93 0.23
CA ASN A 32 9.32 -2.68 -1.01
C ASN A 32 10.76 -3.22 -1.16
N GLU A 33 10.92 -4.27 -1.97
CA GLU A 33 12.23 -4.90 -2.19
C GLU A 33 13.26 -3.90 -2.71
N PRO A 34 14.39 -3.70 -2.01
CA PRO A 34 15.46 -2.82 -2.49
C PRO A 34 16.12 -3.38 -3.74
N SER A 35 16.51 -2.49 -4.64
CA SER A 35 17.23 -2.81 -5.88
C SER A 35 16.52 -3.84 -6.76
N TYR A 36 15.19 -3.93 -6.67
CA TYR A 36 14.40 -4.78 -7.56
C TYR A 36 14.43 -4.24 -8.98
N ARG A 37 14.56 -5.15 -9.96
CA ARG A 37 14.65 -4.81 -11.39
C ARG A 37 13.75 -5.72 -12.22
N SER A 38 12.91 -5.09 -13.04
CA SER A 38 12.10 -5.79 -14.05
C SER A 38 11.79 -4.85 -15.23
N ALA A 39 11.05 -5.35 -16.19
CA ALA A 39 10.56 -4.51 -17.30
C ALA A 39 9.49 -3.51 -16.88
N TYR A 40 8.82 -3.71 -15.75
CA TYR A 40 7.62 -2.98 -15.35
C TYR A 40 7.80 -2.16 -14.07
N VAL A 41 8.64 -2.63 -13.14
CA VAL A 41 8.82 -2.02 -11.83
C VAL A 41 10.26 -2.09 -11.38
N ASN A 42 10.79 -0.94 -10.97
CA ASN A 42 12.17 -0.82 -10.48
C ASN A 42 12.20 0.01 -9.19
N THR A 43 13.06 -0.37 -8.26
CA THR A 43 13.25 0.33 -6.99
C THR A 43 14.73 0.67 -6.80
N ASP A 44 15.01 1.73 -6.04
CA ASP A 44 16.37 2.06 -5.62
C ASP A 44 16.87 1.13 -4.49
N ASP A 45 18.04 1.41 -3.96
CA ASP A 45 18.64 0.62 -2.86
C ASP A 45 17.92 0.84 -1.51
N LEU A 46 17.04 1.82 -1.41
CA LEU A 46 16.16 2.07 -0.27
C LEU A 46 14.78 1.42 -0.42
N GLY A 47 14.48 0.77 -1.58
CA GLY A 47 13.18 0.18 -1.88
C GLY A 47 12.14 1.20 -2.36
N ILE A 48 12.57 2.41 -2.71
CA ILE A 48 11.71 3.46 -3.26
C ILE A 48 11.57 3.26 -4.77
N ARG A 49 10.34 3.29 -5.27
CA ARG A 49 10.11 3.15 -6.71
C ARG A 49 10.71 4.30 -7.49
N TRP A 50 11.34 3.99 -8.61
CA TRP A 50 11.84 5.00 -9.52
C TRP A 50 10.73 5.92 -10.03
N THR A 51 11.05 7.19 -10.11
CA THR A 51 10.24 8.19 -10.81
C THR A 51 10.92 8.53 -12.13
N ILE A 52 10.18 8.59 -13.22
CA ILE A 52 10.68 8.97 -14.55
C ILE A 52 10.13 10.36 -14.87
N LEU A 53 11.02 11.28 -15.18
CA LEU A 53 10.66 12.65 -15.57
C LEU A 53 10.10 12.70 -17.01
N PRO A 54 9.38 13.77 -17.40
CA PRO A 54 8.87 13.92 -18.77
C PRO A 54 9.94 13.79 -19.85
N GLY A 55 11.16 14.29 -19.61
CA GLY A 55 12.33 14.14 -20.49
C GLY A 55 12.95 12.74 -20.51
N GLY A 56 12.39 11.75 -19.76
CA GLY A 56 12.87 10.37 -19.69
C GLY A 56 14.00 10.15 -18.69
N SER A 57 14.42 11.17 -17.95
CA SER A 57 15.44 11.03 -16.92
C SER A 57 14.92 10.27 -15.71
N LEU A 58 15.74 9.34 -15.21
CA LEU A 58 15.49 8.58 -14.01
C LEU A 58 15.79 9.43 -12.77
N VAL A 59 14.90 9.36 -11.78
CA VAL A 59 15.12 9.90 -10.44
C VAL A 59 15.09 8.77 -9.42
N ASP A 60 16.17 8.64 -8.65
CA ASP A 60 16.26 7.82 -7.46
C ASP A 60 16.60 8.68 -6.24
N VAL A 61 16.26 8.19 -5.04
CA VAL A 61 16.44 8.97 -3.80
C VAL A 61 17.93 9.23 -3.48
N PRO A 62 18.85 8.26 -3.63
CA PRO A 62 20.25 8.48 -3.33
C PRO A 62 20.92 9.63 -4.12
N ALA A 63 20.50 9.82 -5.37
CA ALA A 63 21.05 10.87 -6.23
C ALA A 63 20.29 12.20 -6.17
N LEU A 64 19.14 12.24 -5.50
CA LEU A 64 18.19 13.35 -5.57
C LEU A 64 18.81 14.71 -5.20
N LYS A 65 19.50 14.82 -4.06
CA LYS A 65 20.08 16.09 -3.59
C LYS A 65 21.20 16.63 -4.45
N SER A 66 21.86 15.80 -5.24
CA SER A 66 22.94 16.25 -6.13
C SER A 66 22.42 16.82 -7.45
N HIS A 67 21.16 16.57 -7.81
CA HIS A 67 20.58 16.93 -9.09
C HIS A 67 19.42 17.92 -9.00
N PHE A 68 18.75 18.01 -7.84
CA PHE A 68 17.55 18.84 -7.68
C PHE A 68 17.65 19.71 -6.42
N GLU A 69 17.23 20.97 -6.54
CA GLU A 69 17.14 21.90 -5.41
C GLU A 69 15.86 21.66 -4.59
N GLN A 70 14.83 21.11 -5.21
CA GLN A 70 13.52 20.88 -4.59
C GLN A 70 12.81 19.66 -5.18
N CYS A 71 11.87 19.11 -4.42
CA CYS A 71 11.02 18.01 -4.87
C CYS A 71 9.61 18.13 -4.29
N ASP A 72 8.68 17.40 -4.87
CA ASP A 72 7.39 17.06 -4.28
C ASP A 72 7.41 15.62 -3.76
N ILE A 73 6.54 15.30 -2.82
CA ILE A 73 6.40 13.95 -2.26
C ILE A 73 4.97 13.48 -2.48
N ILE A 74 4.81 12.26 -2.98
CA ILE A 74 3.55 11.54 -2.86
C ILE A 74 3.76 10.30 -1.99
N ILE A 75 2.91 10.14 -0.97
CA ILE A 75 3.02 9.06 -0.01
C ILE A 75 1.69 8.33 0.15
N GLY A 76 1.75 7.01 0.33
CA GLY A 76 0.59 6.16 0.47
C GLY A 76 0.92 4.68 0.37
N GLY A 77 -0.10 3.88 0.13
CA GLY A 77 0.01 2.43 -0.02
C GLY A 77 0.48 1.97 -1.41
N SER A 78 0.01 0.79 -1.78
CA SER A 78 0.33 0.13 -3.05
C SER A 78 -0.17 0.89 -4.29
N THR A 79 -1.22 1.68 -4.18
CA THR A 79 -1.73 2.54 -5.26
C THR A 79 -0.73 3.66 -5.58
N VAL A 80 -0.14 4.29 -4.58
CA VAL A 80 0.95 5.27 -4.78
C VAL A 80 2.19 4.60 -5.33
N PHE A 81 2.55 3.42 -4.80
CA PHE A 81 3.64 2.63 -5.38
C PHE A 81 3.42 2.35 -6.87
N GLY A 82 2.17 2.31 -7.32
CA GLY A 82 1.76 2.06 -8.70
C GLY A 82 1.78 0.57 -9.02
N VAL A 83 1.23 -0.28 -8.12
CA VAL A 83 1.02 -1.70 -8.44
C VAL A 83 0.19 -1.80 -9.71
N ASP A 84 0.62 -2.65 -10.64
CA ASP A 84 0.09 -2.90 -11.97
C ASP A 84 0.29 -1.77 -13.00
N ALA A 85 0.98 -0.70 -12.68
CA ALA A 85 1.47 0.20 -13.73
C ALA A 85 2.35 -0.58 -14.72
N SER A 86 2.17 -0.33 -16.00
CA SER A 86 2.88 -1.06 -17.07
C SER A 86 4.35 -0.67 -17.23
N ALA A 87 4.78 0.43 -16.56
CA ALA A 87 6.17 0.90 -16.51
C ALA A 87 6.33 1.95 -15.40
N ASP A 88 7.57 2.32 -15.08
CA ASP A 88 7.84 3.32 -14.04
C ASP A 88 7.39 4.73 -14.43
N ASP A 89 7.37 5.07 -15.72
CA ASP A 89 6.85 6.34 -16.26
C ASP A 89 5.30 6.41 -16.24
N LYS A 90 4.61 5.32 -15.89
CA LYS A 90 3.14 5.22 -15.81
C LYS A 90 2.61 5.29 -14.38
N THR A 91 3.44 5.74 -13.44
CA THR A 91 3.04 5.92 -12.04
C THR A 91 2.48 7.33 -11.80
N ILE A 92 1.71 7.48 -10.72
CA ILE A 92 1.19 8.78 -10.29
C ILE A 92 2.36 9.78 -10.07
N SER A 93 3.44 9.33 -9.43
CA SER A 93 4.61 10.17 -9.16
C SER A 93 5.28 10.68 -10.45
N SER A 94 5.45 9.81 -11.44
CA SER A 94 6.03 10.20 -12.72
C SER A 94 5.15 11.19 -13.48
N TYR A 95 3.81 11.01 -13.43
CA TYR A 95 2.88 11.97 -14.04
C TYR A 95 2.80 13.33 -13.31
N LEU A 96 3.08 13.36 -12.00
CA LEU A 96 3.13 14.60 -11.22
C LEU A 96 4.45 15.36 -11.39
N SER A 97 5.50 14.71 -11.90
CA SER A 97 6.83 15.29 -12.03
C SER A 97 6.93 16.26 -13.20
N SER A 98 7.80 17.26 -13.05
CA SER A 98 8.36 18.03 -14.15
C SER A 98 9.88 17.78 -14.23
N ASP A 99 10.53 18.24 -15.32
CA ASP A 99 11.98 18.06 -15.47
C ASP A 99 12.79 18.78 -14.39
N ASP A 100 12.25 19.85 -13.81
CA ASP A 100 12.93 20.65 -12.77
C ASP A 100 12.53 20.21 -11.35
N VAL A 101 11.37 19.57 -11.18
CA VAL A 101 10.83 19.22 -9.86
C VAL A 101 10.26 17.82 -9.90
N PRO A 102 11.03 16.82 -9.44
CA PRO A 102 10.55 15.46 -9.33
C PRO A 102 9.51 15.32 -8.20
N CYS A 103 8.52 14.48 -8.42
CA CYS A 103 7.63 14.00 -7.38
C CYS A 103 8.07 12.60 -6.92
N ILE A 104 8.56 12.47 -5.71
CA ILE A 104 9.13 11.22 -5.19
C ILE A 104 8.04 10.28 -4.75
N ASN A 105 8.15 9.02 -5.19
CA ASN A 105 7.21 7.94 -4.91
C ASN A 105 7.50 7.29 -3.55
N LEU A 106 6.87 7.73 -2.48
CA LEU A 106 6.93 7.07 -1.18
C LEU A 106 5.78 6.06 -0.98
N GLY A 107 5.31 5.46 -2.06
CA GLY A 107 4.35 4.37 -2.00
C GLY A 107 4.97 3.10 -1.40
N ASN A 108 4.32 2.54 -0.39
CA ASN A 108 4.76 1.29 0.23
C ASN A 108 3.61 0.29 0.27
N ARG A 109 3.78 -0.87 -0.39
CA ARG A 109 2.71 -1.85 -0.57
C ARG A 109 2.18 -2.38 0.75
N GLY A 110 0.86 -2.25 0.96
CA GLY A 110 0.21 -2.66 2.20
C GLY A 110 0.49 -1.74 3.39
N ALA A 111 1.10 -0.57 3.20
CA ALA A 111 1.31 0.37 4.28
C ALA A 111 -0.02 0.95 4.78
N THR A 112 -0.15 1.04 6.08
CA THR A 112 -1.20 1.80 6.77
C THR A 112 -0.76 3.24 7.00
N SER A 113 -1.68 4.11 7.37
CA SER A 113 -1.41 5.52 7.62
C SER A 113 -0.25 5.75 8.63
N TYR A 114 -0.11 4.89 9.66
CA TYR A 114 1.04 4.95 10.57
C TYR A 114 2.37 4.61 9.90
N GLN A 115 2.38 3.58 9.06
CA GLN A 115 3.59 3.18 8.34
C GLN A 115 4.01 4.24 7.33
N GLU A 116 3.05 4.91 6.71
CA GLU A 116 3.29 6.04 5.81
C GLU A 116 3.99 7.20 6.55
N LEU A 117 3.45 7.60 7.72
CA LEU A 117 4.05 8.65 8.53
C LEU A 117 5.48 8.29 8.98
N LEU A 118 5.69 7.07 9.47
CA LEU A 118 7.00 6.60 9.91
C LEU A 118 7.99 6.54 8.73
N LEU A 119 7.55 6.05 7.56
CA LEU A 119 8.38 6.02 6.36
C LEU A 119 8.84 7.44 5.97
N PHE A 120 7.92 8.41 5.97
CA PHE A 120 8.27 9.80 5.69
C PHE A 120 9.29 10.34 6.70
N MET A 121 9.08 10.12 8.00
CA MET A 121 9.99 10.56 9.05
C MET A 121 11.42 10.01 8.87
N PHE A 122 11.57 8.77 8.40
CA PHE A 122 12.88 8.19 8.13
C PHE A 122 13.50 8.68 6.82
N MET A 123 12.67 8.95 5.81
CA MET A 123 13.15 9.31 4.47
C MET A 123 13.40 10.81 4.29
N GLN A 124 12.70 11.67 5.03
CA GLN A 124 12.79 13.13 4.88
C GLN A 124 14.22 13.71 4.88
N PRO A 125 15.20 13.17 5.64
CA PRO A 125 16.57 13.70 5.60
C PRO A 125 17.28 13.47 4.25
N GLN A 126 16.75 12.58 3.39
CA GLN A 126 17.31 12.32 2.05
C GLN A 126 16.85 13.33 1.01
N PHE A 127 15.78 14.09 1.28
CA PHE A 127 15.18 14.98 0.29
C PHE A 127 15.82 16.37 0.29
N PRO A 128 15.89 17.04 -0.89
CA PRO A 128 16.14 18.46 -0.96
C PRO A 128 14.97 19.24 -0.35
N LYS A 129 14.81 20.53 -0.66
CA LYS A 129 13.64 21.30 -0.22
C LYS A 129 12.34 20.64 -0.69
N ILE A 130 11.46 20.25 0.24
CA ILE A 130 10.14 19.71 -0.07
C ILE A 130 9.18 20.88 -0.29
N ARG A 131 8.47 20.89 -1.42
CA ARG A 131 7.43 21.91 -1.74
C ARG A 131 6.05 21.45 -1.35
N ASN A 132 5.69 20.23 -1.75
CA ASN A 132 4.38 19.65 -1.52
C ASN A 132 4.50 18.24 -0.94
N ILE A 133 3.61 17.91 -0.02
CA ILE A 133 3.40 16.57 0.50
C ILE A 133 1.96 16.17 0.19
N HIS A 134 1.78 15.19 -0.69
CA HIS A 134 0.50 14.63 -1.08
C HIS A 134 0.32 13.28 -0.39
N ILE A 135 -0.58 13.17 0.57
CA ILE A 135 -0.96 11.91 1.20
C ILE A 135 -2.12 11.32 0.39
N LEU A 136 -1.91 10.20 -0.29
CA LEU A 136 -2.97 9.46 -1.02
C LEU A 136 -3.20 8.13 -0.30
N SER A 137 -4.17 8.09 0.61
CA SER A 137 -4.29 6.99 1.58
C SER A 137 -5.76 6.72 1.97
N GLY A 138 -5.98 5.74 2.85
CA GLY A 138 -7.23 5.44 3.51
C GLY A 138 -7.79 4.04 3.24
N VAL A 139 -7.58 3.44 2.07
CA VAL A 139 -8.14 2.12 1.72
C VAL A 139 -7.50 1.00 2.54
N ASN A 140 -6.18 1.06 2.78
CA ASN A 140 -5.49 0.01 3.53
C ASN A 140 -5.98 -0.09 4.98
N ASP A 141 -6.22 1.04 5.63
CA ASP A 141 -6.75 1.08 6.99
C ASP A 141 -8.17 0.49 7.05
N CYS A 142 -9.02 0.77 6.05
CA CYS A 142 -10.35 0.15 5.94
C CYS A 142 -10.28 -1.34 5.69
N SER A 143 -9.43 -1.76 4.74
CA SER A 143 -9.25 -3.17 4.38
C SER A 143 -8.76 -3.98 5.57
N LEU A 144 -7.79 -3.45 6.31
CA LEU A 144 -7.26 -4.12 7.49
C LEU A 144 -8.31 -4.20 8.63
N ALA A 145 -9.13 -3.15 8.79
CA ALA A 145 -10.22 -3.17 9.76
C ALA A 145 -11.29 -4.23 9.42
N ALA A 146 -11.59 -4.41 8.13
CA ALA A 146 -12.54 -5.40 7.63
C ALA A 146 -12.01 -6.85 7.69
N MET A 147 -10.68 -7.06 7.69
CA MET A 147 -10.11 -8.41 7.75
C MET A 147 -10.47 -9.09 9.08
N GLU A 148 -11.03 -10.29 8.96
CA GLU A 148 -11.23 -11.17 10.10
C GLU A 148 -9.89 -11.77 10.55
N GLY A 149 -9.70 -11.85 11.88
CA GLY A 149 -8.56 -12.58 12.45
C GLY A 149 -7.20 -11.88 12.25
N SER A 150 -7.16 -10.57 12.14
CA SER A 150 -5.91 -9.82 12.29
C SER A 150 -5.33 -10.14 13.66
N LEU A 151 -4.11 -10.65 13.71
CA LEU A 151 -3.46 -11.19 14.90
C LEU A 151 -3.37 -10.18 16.04
N ILE A 152 -3.18 -8.92 15.72
CA ILE A 152 -3.12 -7.82 16.67
C ILE A 152 -3.78 -6.62 16.00
N TYR A 153 -4.91 -6.20 16.54
CA TYR A 153 -5.52 -4.92 16.25
C TYR A 153 -5.72 -4.22 17.60
N ASP A 154 -4.81 -3.33 17.91
CA ASP A 154 -4.76 -2.61 19.17
C ASP A 154 -5.02 -1.11 19.00
N GLY A 155 -4.70 -0.31 20.01
CA GLY A 155 -4.81 1.14 19.96
C GLY A 155 -4.01 1.83 18.85
N TYR A 156 -3.08 1.13 18.22
CA TYR A 156 -2.27 1.64 17.10
C TYR A 156 -2.77 1.15 15.73
N GLY A 157 -3.84 0.36 15.69
CA GLY A 157 -4.34 -0.29 14.48
C GLY A 157 -3.68 -1.64 14.23
N GLY A 158 -3.81 -2.13 13.01
CA GLY A 158 -3.20 -3.39 12.56
C GLY A 158 -2.15 -3.16 11.48
N ILE A 159 -1.49 -4.24 11.08
CA ILE A 159 -0.49 -4.23 10.01
C ILE A 159 -0.75 -5.44 9.11
N PHE A 160 -0.79 -5.23 7.79
CA PHE A 160 -0.92 -6.35 6.85
C PHE A 160 0.21 -7.36 6.99
N GLY A 161 -0.10 -8.64 6.87
CA GLY A 161 0.89 -9.70 6.95
C GLY A 161 1.56 -9.85 8.33
N GLN A 162 0.92 -9.37 9.39
CA GLN A 162 1.40 -9.57 10.76
C GLN A 162 1.74 -11.03 11.05
N ASP A 163 0.91 -11.94 10.57
CA ASP A 163 1.11 -13.39 10.68
C ASP A 163 2.36 -13.90 9.92
N GLN A 164 2.77 -13.21 8.85
CA GLN A 164 3.93 -13.58 8.04
C GLN A 164 5.23 -12.88 8.47
N TYR A 165 5.13 -11.64 8.96
CA TYR A 165 6.28 -10.78 9.22
C TYR A 165 6.54 -10.53 10.70
N MET A 166 5.53 -10.56 11.56
CA MET A 166 5.74 -10.51 13.01
C MET A 166 6.43 -11.75 13.54
N THR A 167 6.29 -12.88 12.86
CA THR A 167 7.04 -14.07 13.21
C THR A 167 8.56 -13.89 13.12
N TYR A 168 9.06 -13.02 12.26
CA TYR A 168 10.51 -12.86 12.11
C TYR A 168 11.20 -12.12 13.29
N PRO A 169 10.81 -10.90 13.67
CA PRO A 169 11.47 -10.22 14.80
C PRO A 169 10.93 -10.67 16.16
N TYR A 170 9.64 -11.03 16.23
CA TYR A 170 9.06 -11.51 17.49
C TYR A 170 9.55 -12.91 17.83
N MET A 171 9.70 -13.78 16.84
CA MET A 171 10.24 -15.13 17.04
C MET A 171 11.75 -15.11 17.23
N SER A 172 12.51 -14.15 16.72
CA SER A 172 13.92 -13.99 17.11
C SER A 172 14.05 -13.51 18.56
N ASN A 173 13.10 -12.76 19.08
CA ASN A 173 13.05 -12.37 20.50
C ASN A 173 12.35 -13.43 21.37
N LEU A 174 11.38 -14.17 20.81
CA LEU A 174 10.75 -15.30 21.48
C LEU A 174 11.60 -16.57 21.43
N SER A 175 12.56 -16.70 20.53
CA SER A 175 13.56 -17.79 20.55
C SER A 175 14.40 -17.79 21.82
N VAL A 176 14.46 -16.64 22.50
CA VAL A 176 15.00 -16.56 23.88
C VAL A 176 14.01 -17.17 24.91
N CYS A 177 12.74 -17.30 24.56
CA CYS A 177 11.68 -17.75 25.47
C CYS A 177 11.06 -19.10 25.09
N TYR A 178 11.23 -19.58 23.86
CA TYR A 178 10.67 -20.84 23.36
C TYR A 178 11.75 -21.71 22.71
N ASP A 179 11.52 -23.03 22.80
CA ASP A 179 12.39 -24.07 22.28
C ASP A 179 12.94 -23.74 20.88
N ASP A 180 14.26 -23.60 20.80
CA ASP A 180 15.04 -23.37 19.59
C ASP A 180 14.69 -24.29 18.41
N GLN A 181 14.17 -25.50 18.71
CA GLN A 181 13.79 -26.46 17.68
C GLN A 181 12.57 -26.02 16.86
N SER A 182 11.55 -25.42 17.49
CA SER A 182 10.33 -24.98 16.79
C SER A 182 10.59 -23.81 15.86
N TYR A 183 11.46 -22.86 16.26
CA TYR A 183 11.89 -21.74 15.44
C TYR A 183 12.73 -22.19 14.24
N ASN A 184 13.73 -23.06 14.46
CA ASN A 184 14.59 -23.57 13.41
C ASN A 184 13.79 -24.40 12.39
N ARG A 185 12.80 -25.17 12.82
CA ARG A 185 11.91 -25.94 11.95
C ARG A 185 11.04 -25.03 11.09
N TRP A 186 10.45 -24.00 11.68
CA TRP A 186 9.65 -23.00 10.95
C TRP A 186 10.50 -22.24 9.93
N ARG A 187 11.70 -21.80 10.31
CA ARG A 187 12.66 -21.14 9.41
C ARG A 187 13.06 -22.04 8.25
N MET A 188 13.33 -23.30 8.51
CA MET A 188 13.64 -24.29 7.49
C MET A 188 12.45 -24.53 6.55
N TYR A 189 11.24 -24.68 7.09
CA TYR A 189 10.02 -24.82 6.30
C TYR A 189 9.84 -23.65 5.32
N ASN A 190 9.92 -22.42 5.80
CA ASN A 190 9.78 -21.23 4.96
C ASN A 190 10.90 -21.11 3.92
N ALA A 191 12.13 -21.46 4.26
CA ALA A 191 13.25 -21.48 3.31
C ALA A 191 13.04 -22.50 2.19
N ILE A 192 12.53 -23.68 2.54
CA ILE A 192 12.20 -24.74 1.57
C ILE A 192 11.00 -24.34 0.73
N GLU A 193 9.92 -23.81 1.32
CA GLU A 193 8.75 -23.34 0.58
C GLU A 193 9.11 -22.24 -0.43
N ARG A 194 10.00 -21.32 -0.06
CA ARG A 194 10.53 -20.30 -0.96
C ARG A 194 11.28 -20.89 -2.14
N ARG A 195 12.20 -21.84 -1.88
CA ARG A 195 13.05 -22.47 -2.90
C ARG A 195 12.25 -23.24 -3.95
N TYR A 196 11.11 -23.81 -3.57
CA TYR A 196 10.25 -24.61 -4.47
C TYR A 196 8.95 -23.91 -4.83
N ARG A 197 8.88 -22.59 -4.69
CA ARG A 197 7.67 -21.79 -4.93
C ARG A 197 7.10 -21.97 -6.33
N ASP A 198 7.99 -22.05 -7.33
CA ASP A 198 7.60 -22.16 -8.74
C ASP A 198 7.36 -23.61 -9.18
N ASN A 199 7.62 -24.58 -8.33
CA ASN A 199 7.39 -25.99 -8.57
C ASN A 199 6.18 -26.50 -7.79
N GLY A 200 4.98 -26.41 -8.41
CA GLY A 200 3.71 -26.73 -7.78
C GLY A 200 3.62 -28.14 -7.17
N PHE A 201 4.29 -29.12 -7.75
CA PHE A 201 4.31 -30.51 -7.28
C PHE A 201 5.10 -30.63 -5.96
N PHE A 202 6.34 -30.15 -5.91
CA PHE A 202 7.16 -30.17 -4.69
C PHE A 202 6.58 -29.31 -3.59
N ARG A 203 5.97 -28.15 -3.93
CA ARG A 203 5.28 -27.28 -2.98
C ARG A 203 4.10 -27.98 -2.33
N SER A 204 3.32 -28.76 -3.07
CA SER A 204 2.20 -29.53 -2.53
C SER A 204 2.66 -30.63 -1.58
N ILE A 205 3.76 -31.30 -1.89
CA ILE A 205 4.38 -32.30 -1.01
C ILE A 205 4.88 -31.65 0.28
N ILE A 206 5.61 -30.54 0.16
CA ILE A 206 6.14 -29.79 1.31
C ILE A 206 5.00 -29.32 2.23
N ARG A 207 3.92 -28.80 1.67
CA ARG A 207 2.73 -28.38 2.42
C ARG A 207 2.00 -29.55 3.07
N ALA A 208 1.89 -30.70 2.40
CA ALA A 208 1.22 -31.86 2.93
C ALA A 208 1.99 -32.48 4.10
N PHE A 209 3.32 -32.57 4.01
CA PHE A 209 4.16 -33.24 5.02
C PHE A 209 4.67 -32.29 6.11
N LEU A 210 5.07 -31.10 5.78
CA LEU A 210 5.67 -30.15 6.72
C LEU A 210 4.65 -29.08 7.19
N GLY A 211 3.69 -28.71 6.36
CA GLY A 211 2.67 -27.71 6.70
C GLY A 211 1.75 -28.13 7.85
N ARG A 212 1.44 -29.44 7.96
CA ARG A 212 0.69 -29.99 9.11
C ARG A 212 1.50 -30.02 10.40
N ALA A 213 2.80 -30.24 10.29
CA ALA A 213 3.68 -30.36 11.45
C ALA A 213 4.25 -29.02 11.93
N TYR A 214 4.32 -28.00 11.03
CA TYR A 214 5.02 -26.75 11.31
C TYR A 214 4.25 -25.50 10.84
N GLY A 215 3.08 -25.69 10.20
CA GLY A 215 2.24 -24.58 9.75
C GLY A 215 1.35 -24.06 10.86
N ASN A 216 1.48 -22.78 11.19
CA ASN A 216 0.51 -21.91 11.86
C ASN A 216 0.01 -22.25 13.28
N GLU A 217 0.32 -23.41 13.89
CA GLU A 217 -0.20 -23.74 15.21
C GLU A 217 0.31 -22.87 16.36
N PRO A 218 1.59 -22.48 16.42
CA PRO A 218 2.05 -21.61 17.52
C PRO A 218 1.44 -20.22 17.46
N LEU A 219 1.02 -19.75 16.27
CA LEU A 219 0.50 -18.40 16.06
C LEU A 219 -1.01 -18.31 16.15
N ARG A 220 -1.74 -19.41 15.91
CA ARG A 220 -3.20 -19.47 16.13
C ARG A 220 -3.59 -19.22 17.57
N ASN A 221 -2.71 -19.50 18.52
CA ASN A 221 -2.92 -19.30 19.95
C ASN A 221 -2.46 -17.94 20.48
N LEU A 222 -1.67 -17.18 19.71
CA LEU A 222 -1.45 -15.77 19.97
C LEU A 222 -2.72 -15.03 19.51
N ALA A 223 -3.61 -14.89 20.45
CA ALA A 223 -4.95 -14.35 20.40
C ALA A 223 -5.25 -13.48 19.19
N THR A 224 -5.94 -14.06 18.22
CA THR A 224 -6.83 -13.27 17.36
C THR A 224 -7.79 -12.54 18.30
N ASP A 225 -7.70 -11.23 18.41
CA ASP A 225 -8.70 -10.49 19.15
C ASP A 225 -10.00 -10.46 18.34
N LYS A 226 -10.73 -11.57 18.36
CA LYS A 226 -12.07 -11.73 17.78
C LYS A 226 -13.11 -10.80 18.41
N ARG A 227 -12.70 -10.02 19.43
CA ARG A 227 -13.57 -9.18 20.24
C ARG A 227 -13.80 -7.80 19.64
N MET A 228 -13.00 -7.38 18.65
CA MET A 228 -13.14 -6.07 18.04
C MET A 228 -13.94 -6.17 16.74
N SER A 229 -15.13 -5.56 16.69
CA SER A 229 -15.94 -5.49 15.48
C SER A 229 -15.29 -4.58 14.42
N PHE A 230 -15.73 -4.71 13.16
CA PHE A 230 -15.28 -3.84 12.07
C PHE A 230 -15.45 -2.36 12.41
N GLU A 231 -16.60 -1.98 12.94
CA GLU A 231 -16.94 -0.61 13.32
C GLU A 231 -15.98 -0.06 14.38
N ARG A 232 -15.66 -0.86 15.41
CA ARG A 232 -14.70 -0.46 16.45
C ARG A 232 -13.30 -0.30 15.92
N LYS A 233 -12.86 -1.17 15.04
CA LYS A 233 -11.55 -1.06 14.38
C LYS A 233 -11.50 0.20 13.51
N LEU A 234 -12.57 0.49 12.79
CA LEU A 234 -12.70 1.69 11.96
C LEU A 234 -12.68 2.96 12.80
N GLU A 235 -13.42 3.01 13.91
CA GLU A 235 -13.39 4.12 14.86
C GLU A 235 -11.98 4.36 15.41
N GLN A 236 -11.27 3.29 15.78
CA GLN A 236 -9.88 3.37 16.23
C GLN A 236 -8.95 3.89 15.11
N ASN A 237 -9.15 3.47 13.86
CA ASN A 237 -8.38 3.98 12.72
C ASN A 237 -8.60 5.46 12.49
N LEU A 238 -9.84 5.92 12.53
CA LEU A 238 -10.16 7.35 12.37
C LEU A 238 -9.55 8.19 13.50
N LYS A 239 -9.57 7.68 14.74
CA LYS A 239 -8.89 8.33 15.87
C LYS A 239 -7.37 8.39 15.66
N ASN A 240 -6.77 7.29 15.20
CA ASN A 240 -5.34 7.22 14.90
C ASN A 240 -4.96 8.19 13.79
N LEU A 241 -5.75 8.25 12.71
CA LEU A 241 -5.55 9.18 11.61
C LEU A 241 -5.61 10.64 12.08
N SER A 242 -6.59 10.98 12.94
CA SER A 242 -6.70 12.32 13.55
C SER A 242 -5.45 12.69 14.35
N ASN A 243 -4.92 11.75 15.13
CA ASN A 243 -3.69 11.99 15.91
C ASN A 243 -2.45 12.20 15.02
N GLN A 244 -2.40 11.47 13.90
CA GLN A 244 -1.29 11.58 12.94
C GLN A 244 -1.29 12.90 12.19
N PHE A 245 -2.45 13.50 11.96
CA PHE A 245 -2.56 14.78 11.24
C PHE A 245 -1.79 15.90 11.92
N SER A 246 -1.76 15.94 13.26
CA SER A 246 -0.92 16.91 14.00
C SER A 246 0.57 16.72 13.70
N SER A 247 1.03 15.46 13.63
CA SER A 247 2.41 15.13 13.30
C SER A 247 2.73 15.47 11.83
N TRP A 248 1.85 15.15 10.90
CA TRP A 248 1.99 15.50 9.49
C TRP A 248 2.08 17.01 9.28
N LYS A 249 1.24 17.77 9.99
CA LYS A 249 1.26 19.24 9.92
C LYS A 249 2.58 19.80 10.43
N ALA A 250 3.03 19.35 11.60
CA ALA A 250 4.30 19.80 12.17
C ALA A 250 5.50 19.48 11.25
N LEU A 251 5.50 18.29 10.64
CA LEU A 251 6.52 17.90 9.66
C LEU A 251 6.46 18.76 8.41
N ALA A 252 5.30 18.99 7.84
CA ALA A 252 5.14 19.85 6.66
C ALA A 252 5.60 21.30 6.97
N GLU A 253 5.21 21.85 8.10
CA GLU A 253 5.61 23.18 8.55
C GLU A 253 7.14 23.28 8.74
N SER A 254 7.79 22.25 9.30
CA SER A 254 9.25 22.23 9.48
C SER A 254 10.02 22.26 8.14
N HIS A 255 9.42 21.78 7.07
CA HIS A 255 9.97 21.84 5.69
C HIS A 255 9.50 23.08 4.92
N GLY A 256 8.54 23.86 5.44
CA GLY A 256 7.86 24.90 4.69
C GLY A 256 7.06 24.35 3.50
N ALA A 257 6.60 23.11 3.62
CA ALA A 257 5.90 22.40 2.56
C ALA A 257 4.38 22.56 2.68
N SER A 258 3.70 22.60 1.54
CA SER A 258 2.24 22.48 1.49
C SER A 258 1.83 21.02 1.72
N LEU A 259 0.87 20.78 2.60
CA LEU A 259 0.32 19.46 2.92
C LEU A 259 -1.11 19.32 2.41
N ARG A 260 -1.44 18.24 1.74
CA ARG A 260 -2.81 17.89 1.31
C ARG A 260 -3.07 16.41 1.51
N TYR A 261 -4.31 16.10 1.89
CA TYR A 261 -4.79 14.71 1.99
C TYR A 261 -5.75 14.41 0.84
N PHE A 262 -5.45 13.33 0.13
CA PHE A 262 -6.26 12.78 -0.93
C PHE A 262 -6.78 11.42 -0.48
N LEU A 263 -8.11 11.27 -0.42
CA LEU A 263 -8.70 9.96 -0.18
C LEU A 263 -8.49 9.09 -1.42
N GLN A 264 -7.79 7.96 -1.25
CA GLN A 264 -7.45 7.02 -2.30
C GLN A 264 -8.71 6.51 -3.02
N PRO A 265 -8.69 6.33 -4.36
CA PRO A 265 -9.83 5.76 -5.08
C PRO A 265 -9.99 4.27 -4.77
N CYS A 266 -11.25 3.81 -4.78
CA CYS A 266 -11.63 2.43 -4.56
C CYS A 266 -12.82 2.07 -5.45
N VAL A 267 -12.87 0.82 -5.91
CA VAL A 267 -14.03 0.28 -6.63
C VAL A 267 -15.30 0.50 -5.82
N ASN A 268 -16.38 0.92 -6.48
CA ASN A 268 -17.69 1.23 -5.88
C ASN A 268 -17.69 2.45 -4.91
N TRP A 269 -16.59 3.21 -4.79
CA TRP A 269 -16.56 4.50 -4.09
C TRP A 269 -16.87 5.69 -5.03
N ASN A 270 -17.02 5.43 -6.29
CA ASN A 270 -17.38 6.37 -7.35
C ASN A 270 -18.67 5.94 -8.06
N LYS A 271 -19.19 6.80 -8.95
CA LYS A 271 -20.44 6.56 -9.68
C LYS A 271 -20.24 5.83 -11.01
N LYS A 272 -18.97 5.62 -11.43
CA LYS A 272 -18.66 4.88 -12.65
C LYS A 272 -19.12 3.43 -12.49
N ALA A 273 -19.87 2.94 -13.44
CA ALA A 273 -20.13 1.50 -13.53
C ALA A 273 -18.83 0.76 -13.87
N ALA A 274 -18.58 -0.38 -13.23
CA ALA A 274 -17.41 -1.17 -13.52
C ALA A 274 -17.43 -1.68 -14.98
N SER A 275 -16.28 -1.67 -15.63
CA SER A 275 -16.11 -2.34 -16.93
C SER A 275 -16.21 -3.86 -16.77
N ILE A 276 -16.26 -4.58 -17.89
CA ILE A 276 -16.25 -6.06 -17.86
C ILE A 276 -14.99 -6.59 -17.18
N VAL A 277 -13.82 -6.00 -17.47
CA VAL A 277 -12.54 -6.42 -16.91
C VAL A 277 -12.47 -6.11 -15.40
N GLU A 278 -12.87 -4.90 -15.00
CA GLU A 278 -12.94 -4.51 -13.60
C GLU A 278 -13.86 -5.43 -12.79
N ALA A 279 -15.06 -5.74 -13.34
CA ALA A 279 -16.02 -6.63 -12.69
C ALA A 279 -15.48 -8.06 -12.55
N GLU A 280 -14.77 -8.58 -13.57
CA GLU A 280 -14.14 -9.90 -13.53
C GLU A 280 -13.05 -9.96 -12.45
N CYS A 281 -12.15 -8.96 -12.40
CA CYS A 281 -11.05 -8.89 -11.44
C CYS A 281 -11.57 -8.71 -10.01
N TYR A 282 -12.43 -7.73 -9.76
CA TYR A 282 -13.01 -7.48 -8.45
C TYR A 282 -13.86 -8.66 -7.95
N GLY A 283 -14.64 -9.29 -8.84
CA GLY A 283 -15.41 -10.50 -8.49
C GLY A 283 -14.53 -11.69 -8.10
N ALA A 284 -13.33 -11.80 -8.66
CA ALA A 284 -12.36 -12.81 -8.27
C ALA A 284 -11.71 -12.49 -6.91
N ASP A 285 -11.41 -11.21 -6.64
CA ASP A 285 -10.90 -10.77 -5.35
C ASP A 285 -11.91 -11.01 -4.22
N LEU A 286 -13.20 -10.73 -4.44
CA LEU A 286 -14.27 -10.98 -3.47
C LEU A 286 -14.42 -12.46 -3.09
N LYS A 287 -14.12 -13.39 -4.01
CA LYS A 287 -14.12 -14.83 -3.70
C LYS A 287 -12.99 -15.21 -2.74
N VAL A 288 -11.87 -14.50 -2.79
CA VAL A 288 -10.70 -14.74 -1.94
C VAL A 288 -10.81 -13.98 -0.62
N TYR A 289 -11.33 -12.76 -0.67
CA TYR A 289 -11.44 -11.82 0.45
C TYR A 289 -12.86 -11.24 0.52
N PRO A 290 -13.86 -12.02 1.01
CA PRO A 290 -15.26 -11.56 1.06
C PRO A 290 -15.48 -10.27 1.86
N SER A 291 -14.65 -10.03 2.87
CA SER A 291 -14.70 -8.81 3.71
C SER A 291 -14.42 -7.51 2.94
N MET A 292 -13.94 -7.58 1.71
CA MET A 292 -13.83 -6.38 0.85
C MET A 292 -15.20 -5.73 0.60
N ALA A 293 -16.29 -6.51 0.59
CA ALA A 293 -17.64 -5.99 0.44
C ALA A 293 -18.06 -5.04 1.57
N ASP A 294 -17.48 -5.17 2.76
CA ASP A 294 -17.83 -4.36 3.92
C ASP A 294 -17.41 -2.90 3.74
N TYR A 295 -16.33 -2.65 3.01
CA TYR A 295 -15.84 -1.29 2.77
C TYR A 295 -15.94 -0.83 1.30
N ALA A 296 -15.86 -1.72 0.32
CA ALA A 296 -15.92 -1.36 -1.10
C ALA A 296 -17.37 -1.19 -1.59
N ASN A 297 -18.10 -0.26 -0.97
CA ASN A 297 -19.48 0.05 -1.31
C ASN A 297 -19.80 1.55 -1.10
N PRO A 298 -20.82 2.11 -1.81
CA PRO A 298 -21.12 3.55 -1.78
C PRO A 298 -21.56 4.08 -0.41
N ALA A 299 -22.28 3.28 0.39
CA ALA A 299 -22.77 3.70 1.70
C ALA A 299 -21.62 3.87 2.69
N PHE A 300 -20.67 2.92 2.68
CA PHE A 300 -19.47 3.01 3.47
C PHE A 300 -18.63 4.22 3.05
N HIS A 301 -18.39 4.41 1.74
CA HIS A 301 -17.64 5.55 1.21
C HIS A 301 -18.20 6.87 1.69
N ALA A 302 -19.52 7.09 1.57
CA ALA A 302 -20.17 8.34 1.98
C ALA A 302 -19.92 8.68 3.45
N SER A 303 -19.97 7.68 4.34
CA SER A 303 -19.70 7.82 5.77
C SER A 303 -18.22 8.06 6.06
N TYR A 304 -17.36 7.23 5.48
CA TYR A 304 -15.91 7.26 5.72
C TYR A 304 -15.27 8.54 5.18
N SER A 305 -15.56 8.91 3.92
CA SER A 305 -15.07 10.15 3.30
C SER A 305 -15.46 11.38 4.11
N LYS A 306 -16.72 11.43 4.59
CA LYS A 306 -17.19 12.52 5.48
C LYS A 306 -16.38 12.56 6.78
N SER A 307 -16.12 11.42 7.41
CA SER A 307 -15.38 11.34 8.67
C SER A 307 -13.93 11.79 8.49
N VAL A 308 -13.25 11.29 7.45
CA VAL A 308 -11.87 11.69 7.14
C VAL A 308 -11.79 13.19 6.83
N LYS A 309 -12.75 13.72 6.05
CA LYS A 309 -12.83 15.15 5.75
C LYS A 309 -12.91 16.01 7.02
N VAL A 310 -13.78 15.63 7.97
CA VAL A 310 -13.90 16.34 9.25
C VAL A 310 -12.59 16.34 10.03
N HIS A 311 -11.89 15.23 10.08
CA HIS A 311 -10.59 15.15 10.75
C HIS A 311 -9.51 16.00 10.05
N CYS A 312 -9.51 16.03 8.73
CA CYS A 312 -8.62 16.92 7.96
C CYS A 312 -8.93 18.39 8.22
N GLU A 313 -10.20 18.78 8.17
CA GLU A 313 -10.64 20.16 8.43
C GLU A 313 -10.25 20.62 9.84
N ASN A 314 -10.45 19.77 10.85
CA ASN A 314 -10.07 20.05 12.24
C ASN A 314 -8.56 20.25 12.39
N ALA A 315 -7.75 19.58 11.57
CA ALA A 315 -6.31 19.73 11.54
C ALA A 315 -5.83 20.89 10.64
N GLY A 316 -6.75 21.52 9.87
CA GLY A 316 -6.40 22.52 8.87
C GLY A 316 -5.64 21.96 7.67
N ILE A 317 -5.93 20.70 7.29
CA ILE A 317 -5.34 20.01 6.13
C ILE A 317 -6.39 19.99 5.02
N PRO A 318 -6.11 20.53 3.81
CA PRO A 318 -7.01 20.41 2.67
C PRO A 318 -7.29 18.94 2.34
N PHE A 319 -8.58 18.60 2.26
CA PHE A 319 -9.07 17.26 1.93
C PHE A 319 -9.66 17.24 0.52
N HIS A 320 -9.29 16.23 -0.25
CA HIS A 320 -9.82 15.95 -1.58
C HIS A 320 -10.15 14.47 -1.74
N ASP A 321 -11.33 14.18 -2.26
CA ASP A 321 -11.75 12.81 -2.58
C ASP A 321 -11.45 12.51 -4.05
N THR A 322 -10.47 11.64 -4.32
CA THR A 322 -10.06 11.32 -5.69
C THR A 322 -11.11 10.52 -6.46
N ASN A 323 -12.07 9.88 -5.77
CA ASN A 323 -13.17 9.17 -6.41
C ASN A 323 -14.01 10.08 -7.30
N ALA A 324 -14.09 11.38 -6.97
CA ALA A 324 -14.79 12.38 -7.77
C ALA A 324 -14.21 12.54 -9.20
N ALA A 325 -12.93 12.26 -9.39
CA ALA A 325 -12.32 12.29 -10.72
C ALA A 325 -12.83 11.17 -11.63
N ILE A 326 -13.35 10.10 -11.06
CA ILE A 326 -13.80 8.89 -11.76
C ILE A 326 -15.31 8.95 -12.07
N ASP A 327 -16.07 9.76 -11.33
CA ASP A 327 -17.54 9.79 -11.35
C ASP A 327 -18.18 10.00 -12.73
N THR A 328 -17.48 10.69 -13.64
CA THR A 328 -18.02 11.08 -14.96
C THR A 328 -17.58 10.15 -16.10
N LEU A 329 -16.78 9.12 -15.80
CA LEU A 329 -16.27 8.23 -16.82
C LEU A 329 -17.31 7.18 -17.25
N GLY A 330 -17.23 6.74 -18.51
CA GLY A 330 -18.05 5.67 -19.04
C GLY A 330 -17.65 4.29 -18.48
N ALA A 331 -18.59 3.34 -18.57
CA ALA A 331 -18.36 1.97 -18.13
C ALA A 331 -17.36 1.18 -19.03
N ASP A 332 -17.03 1.70 -20.20
CA ASP A 332 -16.06 1.14 -21.13
C ASP A 332 -14.60 1.48 -20.81
N VAL A 333 -14.38 2.33 -19.81
CA VAL A 333 -13.03 2.78 -19.40
C VAL A 333 -12.54 1.98 -18.22
N ASP A 334 -11.41 1.28 -18.37
CA ASP A 334 -10.76 0.56 -17.29
C ASP A 334 -9.91 1.53 -16.43
N ILE A 335 -10.29 1.69 -15.18
CA ILE A 335 -9.59 2.50 -14.19
C ILE A 335 -8.91 1.62 -13.15
N PHE A 336 -9.55 0.53 -12.75
CA PHE A 336 -9.07 -0.37 -11.69
C PHE A 336 -8.61 -1.70 -12.24
N THR A 337 -7.52 -2.23 -11.67
CA THR A 337 -7.04 -3.60 -11.93
C THR A 337 -7.54 -4.59 -10.88
N ASP A 338 -7.98 -4.09 -9.72
CA ASP A 338 -8.64 -4.80 -8.63
C ASP A 338 -9.46 -3.82 -7.77
N VAL A 339 -9.60 -4.07 -6.46
CA VAL A 339 -10.38 -3.23 -5.55
C VAL A 339 -9.87 -1.79 -5.46
N CYS A 340 -8.56 -1.53 -5.62
CA CYS A 340 -7.97 -0.20 -5.41
C CYS A 340 -6.73 0.13 -6.24
N HIS A 341 -6.15 -0.86 -6.94
CA HIS A 341 -5.02 -0.59 -7.82
C HIS A 341 -5.50 -0.09 -9.18
N LEU A 342 -4.68 0.74 -9.79
CA LEU A 342 -5.07 1.51 -10.97
C LEU A 342 -4.38 0.99 -12.25
N THR A 343 -5.07 1.12 -13.37
CA THR A 343 -4.45 1.04 -14.70
C THR A 343 -3.56 2.27 -14.93
N ASP A 344 -2.78 2.27 -16.01
CA ASP A 344 -2.01 3.46 -16.42
C ASP A 344 -2.90 4.70 -16.62
N HIS A 345 -4.09 4.47 -17.18
CA HIS A 345 -5.10 5.53 -17.35
C HIS A 345 -5.58 6.04 -15.99
N GLY A 346 -5.90 5.13 -15.05
CA GLY A 346 -6.30 5.49 -13.69
C GLY A 346 -5.20 6.26 -12.94
N ASN A 347 -3.94 5.85 -13.06
CA ASN A 347 -2.81 6.57 -12.48
C ASN A 347 -2.70 7.99 -13.04
N ARG A 348 -2.86 8.16 -14.37
CA ARG A 348 -2.84 9.48 -15.02
C ARG A 348 -3.99 10.36 -14.54
N LEU A 349 -5.21 9.81 -14.49
CA LEU A 349 -6.38 10.54 -14.03
C LEU A 349 -6.23 11.06 -12.60
N VAL A 350 -5.73 10.21 -11.69
CA VAL A 350 -5.49 10.59 -10.30
C VAL A 350 -4.38 11.66 -10.20
N ALA A 351 -3.31 11.53 -10.99
CA ALA A 351 -2.25 12.53 -11.03
C ALA A 351 -2.76 13.89 -11.52
N ASP A 352 -3.55 13.91 -12.58
CA ASP A 352 -4.14 15.14 -13.14
C ASP A 352 -5.07 15.81 -12.10
N PHE A 353 -5.87 15.02 -11.36
CA PHE A 353 -6.70 15.52 -10.26
C PHE A 353 -5.86 16.13 -9.12
N ILE A 354 -4.81 15.45 -8.69
CA ILE A 354 -3.89 15.94 -7.65
C ILE A 354 -3.23 17.24 -8.10
N SER A 355 -2.72 17.29 -9.33
CA SER A 355 -2.10 18.49 -9.91
C SER A 355 -3.07 19.67 -9.93
N GLN A 356 -4.29 19.46 -10.40
CA GLN A 356 -5.34 20.50 -10.41
C GLN A 356 -5.62 21.06 -9.01
N LYS A 357 -5.73 20.18 -7.99
CA LYS A 357 -6.01 20.59 -6.59
C LYS A 357 -4.80 21.20 -5.90
N SER A 358 -3.60 20.95 -6.39
CA SER A 358 -2.37 21.53 -5.85
C SER A 358 -2.09 22.95 -6.37
N ASN A 359 -2.63 23.29 -7.52
CA ASN A 359 -2.47 24.60 -8.16
C ASN A 359 -3.64 25.56 -7.88
N ALA A 360 -4.70 25.09 -7.24
CA ALA A 360 -5.88 25.86 -6.83
C ALA A 360 -5.72 26.43 -5.42
#